data_023f07bd5267726672aa7b58d78f5483
#
_entry.id   023f07bd5267726672aa7b58d78f5483
#
_cell.length_a   1.000
_cell.length_b   1.000
_cell.length_c   1.000
_cell.angle_alpha   90.00
_cell.angle_beta   90.00
_cell.angle_gamma   90.00
#
_symmetry.space_group_name_H-M   'P 1'
#
loop_
_entity.id
_entity.type
_entity.pdbx_description
1 polymer ?
#
loop_
_entity_poly.entity_id
_entity_poly.type
_entity_poly.pdbx_seq_one_letter_code
_entity_poly.pdbx_strand_id
1 'polypeptide(L)'
;IGLDGMKTLKAWVEDVGAGLMMTGGEKSYAPGGYYGSPLEEILPVSMERRNEIRKLQTAIVVVLDRSGSMSMPVSGGKTKMDLANLGTAQVLDLLSPTDEFGVIAVDSAPHVILKLASADKQQNAVFRNKILGIQSMGGGIYVYDALEATARMLQQAKAANKHVILFSDAQDSEQPGNYKQLVANMRRAGITISVIGLGTDKDVDADLLKDIAKRGEGNIYFTDRPTEIPRIFAQDTFAVARNTFIKEATALEITGALSTLGVTSQWKPPTLDGYNLTYKRDHASVGMVSRDEYRAPVVAFWQAGNGRVACFTGEADGTYAGAFSQWKEAGDFYATLARWAAGERSPLPDKMLLTQEVREGVCFVQLHLDPDRAGEKFTQAPELIVLRNQAGQEERKSVG
;
A
#
# COMPACT_ATOMS: atom_id res chain seq x y z
N ILE A 1 8.33 6.79 -1.02
CA ILE A 1 9.34 6.09 -1.84
C ILE A 1 8.67 5.76 -3.17
N GLY A 2 9.29 6.16 -4.31
CA GLY A 2 8.81 5.83 -5.65
C GLY A 2 9.04 4.36 -6.01
N LEU A 3 8.44 3.92 -7.11
CA LEU A 3 8.46 2.52 -7.55
C LEU A 3 9.88 1.92 -7.68
N ASP A 4 10.83 2.71 -8.22
CA ASP A 4 12.21 2.25 -8.40
C ASP A 4 12.93 2.07 -7.06
N GLY A 5 12.68 2.98 -6.09
CA GLY A 5 13.18 2.80 -4.73
C GLY A 5 12.63 1.54 -4.05
N MET A 6 11.35 1.20 -4.30
CA MET A 6 10.74 -0.03 -3.78
C MET A 6 11.37 -1.28 -4.41
N LYS A 7 11.65 -1.26 -5.74
CA LYS A 7 12.36 -2.34 -6.44
C LYS A 7 13.77 -2.52 -5.89
N THR A 8 14.48 -1.41 -5.66
CA THR A 8 15.84 -1.44 -5.10
C THR A 8 15.84 -2.05 -3.69
N LEU A 9 14.89 -1.65 -2.82
CA LEU A 9 14.77 -2.23 -1.49
C LEU A 9 14.42 -3.72 -1.54
N LYS A 10 13.51 -4.12 -2.44
CA LYS A 10 13.19 -5.52 -2.67
C LYS A 10 14.43 -6.32 -3.05
N ALA A 11 15.17 -5.88 -4.06
CA ALA A 11 16.41 -6.55 -4.50
C ALA A 11 17.45 -6.60 -3.37
N TRP A 12 17.57 -5.54 -2.57
CA TRP A 12 18.48 -5.53 -1.42
C TRP A 12 18.12 -6.60 -0.38
N VAL A 13 16.84 -6.81 -0.15
CA VAL A 13 16.40 -7.85 0.78
C VAL A 13 16.55 -9.24 0.17
N GLU A 14 15.98 -9.47 -1.01
CA GLU A 14 15.92 -10.82 -1.61
C GLU A 14 17.29 -11.31 -2.11
N ASP A 15 18.05 -10.45 -2.79
CA ASP A 15 19.27 -10.85 -3.48
C ASP A 15 20.52 -10.66 -2.59
N VAL A 16 20.60 -9.55 -1.86
CA VAL A 16 21.77 -9.20 -1.03
C VAL A 16 21.67 -9.73 0.40
N GLY A 17 20.45 -10.05 0.86
CA GLY A 17 20.25 -10.54 2.23
C GLY A 17 20.13 -9.45 3.30
N ALA A 18 19.84 -8.22 2.88
CA ALA A 18 19.62 -7.11 3.82
C ALA A 18 18.35 -7.32 4.66
N GLY A 19 18.33 -6.72 5.86
CA GLY A 19 17.15 -6.69 6.70
C GLY A 19 16.25 -5.51 6.37
N LEU A 20 14.93 -5.74 6.43
CA LEU A 20 13.92 -4.70 6.32
C LEU A 20 13.01 -4.72 7.54
N MET A 21 12.79 -3.55 8.13
CA MET A 21 11.74 -3.35 9.13
C MET A 21 10.77 -2.27 8.65
N MET A 22 9.48 -2.60 8.62
CA MET A 22 8.42 -1.66 8.24
C MET A 22 7.50 -1.39 9.42
N THR A 23 7.27 -0.10 9.72
CA THR A 23 6.34 0.34 10.78
C THR A 23 5.06 0.91 10.19
N GLY A 24 3.98 0.87 10.98
CA GLY A 24 2.68 1.38 10.62
C GLY A 24 2.52 2.89 10.77
N GLY A 25 1.32 3.36 10.48
CA GLY A 25 0.88 4.75 10.55
C GLY A 25 -0.18 5.05 9.49
N GLU A 26 -0.87 6.19 9.60
CA GLU A 26 -1.92 6.59 8.65
C GLU A 26 -1.48 6.62 7.19
N LYS A 27 -0.20 6.89 6.94
CA LYS A 27 0.40 6.96 5.59
C LYS A 27 1.36 5.79 5.33
N SER A 28 1.12 4.66 5.98
CA SER A 28 1.88 3.43 5.80
C SER A 28 1.01 2.35 5.17
N TYR A 29 1.60 1.24 4.76
CA TYR A 29 0.92 0.09 4.14
C TYR A 29 0.01 0.51 2.99
N ALA A 30 -1.25 0.03 2.94
CA ALA A 30 -2.16 0.31 1.84
C ALA A 30 -2.48 1.80 1.67
N PRO A 31 -2.83 2.57 2.73
CA PRO A 31 -3.00 4.03 2.61
C PRO A 31 -1.72 4.77 2.22
N GLY A 32 -0.55 4.20 2.51
CA GLY A 32 0.76 4.73 2.09
C GLY A 32 1.12 4.45 0.63
N GLY A 33 0.27 3.72 -0.11
CA GLY A 33 0.50 3.38 -1.52
C GLY A 33 1.42 2.18 -1.72
N TYR A 34 1.52 1.29 -0.74
CA TYR A 34 2.33 0.07 -0.85
C TYR A 34 1.54 -1.14 -1.35
N TYR A 35 0.21 -1.03 -1.48
CA TYR A 35 -0.63 -2.07 -2.07
C TYR A 35 -0.23 -2.37 -3.52
N GLY A 36 -0.07 -3.65 -3.86
CA GLY A 36 0.37 -4.09 -5.19
C GLY A 36 1.77 -3.61 -5.59
N SER A 37 2.59 -3.19 -4.62
CA SER A 37 3.95 -2.69 -4.85
C SER A 37 4.99 -3.79 -4.70
N PRO A 38 6.21 -3.61 -5.26
CA PRO A 38 7.32 -4.53 -5.03
C PRO A 38 7.65 -4.76 -3.57
N LEU A 39 7.44 -3.76 -2.69
CA LEU A 39 7.64 -3.94 -1.25
C LEU A 39 6.60 -4.86 -0.63
N GLU A 40 5.33 -4.76 -1.03
CA GLU A 40 4.31 -5.67 -0.50
C GLU A 40 4.65 -7.14 -0.76
N GLU A 41 5.28 -7.45 -1.88
CA GLU A 41 5.64 -8.83 -2.23
C GLU A 41 6.57 -9.49 -1.20
N ILE A 42 7.45 -8.70 -0.56
CA ILE A 42 8.40 -9.17 0.44
C ILE A 42 7.95 -8.98 1.88
N LEU A 43 6.78 -8.36 2.13
CA LEU A 43 6.26 -8.22 3.50
C LEU A 43 5.64 -9.53 3.99
N PRO A 44 5.77 -9.87 5.28
CA PRO A 44 5.14 -11.04 5.90
C PRO A 44 3.62 -10.90 6.04
N VAL A 45 3.09 -9.77 5.65
CA VAL A 45 1.66 -9.44 5.69
C VAL A 45 1.17 -9.03 4.30
N SER A 46 -0.10 -9.29 4.02
CA SER A 46 -0.80 -8.88 2.81
C SER A 46 -1.74 -7.74 3.11
N MET A 47 -1.84 -6.81 2.16
CA MET A 47 -2.81 -5.72 2.15
C MET A 47 -4.05 -6.07 1.33
N GLU A 48 -4.22 -7.37 1.02
CA GLU A 48 -5.34 -7.88 0.23
C GLU A 48 -6.70 -7.49 0.81
N ARG A 49 -7.67 -7.46 -0.08
CA ARG A 49 -9.06 -7.30 0.29
C ARG A 49 -9.63 -8.60 0.86
N ARG A 50 -9.92 -8.63 2.16
CA ARG A 50 -10.81 -9.64 2.75
C ARG A 50 -12.17 -8.99 3.06
N ASN A 51 -13.20 -9.80 3.31
CA ASN A 51 -14.55 -9.30 3.63
C ASN A 51 -14.53 -8.57 4.98
N GLU A 52 -14.24 -7.27 4.93
CA GLU A 52 -14.22 -6.42 6.11
C GLU A 52 -15.63 -5.91 6.40
N ILE A 53 -15.96 -5.86 7.68
CA ILE A 53 -17.21 -5.23 8.14
C ILE A 53 -17.05 -3.73 7.93
N ARG A 54 -17.82 -3.18 6.99
CA ARG A 54 -17.77 -1.79 6.64
C ARG A 54 -18.70 -0.96 7.50
N LYS A 55 -18.18 0.08 8.13
CA LYS A 55 -19.01 1.02 8.90
C LYS A 55 -19.78 2.00 8.02
N LEU A 56 -19.27 2.42 6.84
CA LEU A 56 -19.91 3.42 5.97
C LEU A 56 -19.73 3.09 4.48
N GLN A 57 -20.80 3.28 3.71
CA GLN A 57 -20.75 3.21 2.25
C GLN A 57 -20.07 4.45 1.69
N THR A 58 -19.34 4.27 0.60
CA THR A 58 -18.63 5.34 -0.10
C THR A 58 -19.11 5.45 -1.54
N ALA A 59 -19.34 6.66 -2.04
CA ALA A 59 -19.54 6.95 -3.44
C ALA A 59 -18.30 7.62 -4.00
N ILE A 60 -17.67 7.02 -5.01
CA ILE A 60 -16.51 7.60 -5.70
C ILE A 60 -16.88 7.91 -7.14
N VAL A 61 -16.58 9.14 -7.56
CA VAL A 61 -16.61 9.52 -8.97
C VAL A 61 -15.18 9.85 -9.41
N VAL A 62 -14.71 9.14 -10.43
CA VAL A 62 -13.45 9.43 -11.09
C VAL A 62 -13.69 10.37 -12.26
N VAL A 63 -12.98 11.47 -12.29
CA VAL A 63 -12.96 12.45 -13.39
C VAL A 63 -11.65 12.29 -14.12
N LEU A 64 -11.69 11.88 -15.38
CA LEU A 64 -10.53 11.61 -16.20
C LEU A 64 -10.37 12.69 -17.28
N ASP A 65 -9.23 13.31 -17.27
CA ASP A 65 -8.74 14.05 -18.42
C ASP A 65 -8.57 13.10 -19.62
N ARG A 66 -9.19 13.44 -20.75
CA ARG A 66 -9.01 12.76 -22.04
C ARG A 66 -8.58 13.72 -23.16
N SER A 67 -7.96 14.82 -22.79
CA SER A 67 -7.39 15.81 -23.73
C SER A 67 -6.37 15.18 -24.70
N GLY A 68 -5.96 15.93 -25.69
CA GLY A 68 -5.05 15.43 -26.72
C GLY A 68 -3.70 14.94 -26.21
N SER A 69 -3.15 15.55 -25.16
CA SER A 69 -1.91 15.18 -24.49
C SER A 69 -1.96 13.77 -23.87
N MET A 70 -3.14 13.28 -23.53
CA MET A 70 -3.34 11.93 -22.99
C MET A 70 -3.11 10.80 -24.01
N SER A 71 -3.03 11.11 -25.31
CA SER A 71 -2.66 10.16 -26.37
C SER A 71 -1.17 9.87 -26.43
N MET A 72 -0.33 10.62 -25.70
CA MET A 72 1.12 10.47 -25.74
C MET A 72 1.54 9.06 -25.31
N PRO A 73 2.43 8.41 -26.11
CA PRO A 73 2.91 7.08 -25.79
C PRO A 73 3.84 7.12 -24.57
N VAL A 74 3.77 6.04 -23.77
CA VAL A 74 4.64 5.78 -22.64
C VAL A 74 5.35 4.43 -22.83
N SER A 75 6.23 4.09 -21.91
CA SER A 75 6.93 2.81 -21.99
C SER A 75 5.96 1.60 -22.02
N GLY A 76 6.32 0.56 -22.79
CA GLY A 76 5.52 -0.67 -22.89
C GLY A 76 4.36 -0.60 -23.88
N GLY A 77 4.37 0.31 -24.83
CA GLY A 77 3.37 0.39 -25.91
C GLY A 77 1.99 0.88 -25.48
N LYS A 78 1.90 1.49 -24.31
CA LYS A 78 0.68 2.11 -23.77
C LYS A 78 0.72 3.61 -23.94
N THR A 79 -0.45 4.26 -23.82
CA THR A 79 -0.58 5.71 -23.73
C THR A 79 -0.79 6.16 -22.28
N LYS A 80 -0.68 7.45 -22.01
CA LYS A 80 -1.09 8.05 -20.72
C LYS A 80 -2.55 7.68 -20.39
N MET A 81 -3.44 7.73 -21.41
CA MET A 81 -4.85 7.38 -21.26
C MET A 81 -5.05 5.94 -20.83
N ASP A 82 -4.31 4.99 -21.43
CA ASP A 82 -4.39 3.57 -21.06
C ASP A 82 -4.03 3.36 -19.57
N LEU A 83 -3.06 4.09 -19.06
CA LEU A 83 -2.66 3.98 -17.65
C LEU A 83 -3.67 4.63 -16.70
N ALA A 84 -4.27 5.76 -17.10
CA ALA A 84 -5.36 6.39 -16.36
C ALA A 84 -6.60 5.47 -16.31
N ASN A 85 -6.92 4.83 -17.42
CA ASN A 85 -8.00 3.84 -17.50
C ASN A 85 -7.73 2.63 -16.59
N LEU A 86 -6.50 2.11 -16.59
CA LEU A 86 -6.10 1.03 -15.68
C LEU A 86 -6.22 1.45 -14.22
N GLY A 87 -5.79 2.67 -13.87
CA GLY A 87 -5.95 3.21 -12.52
C GLY A 87 -7.42 3.30 -12.11
N THR A 88 -8.27 3.82 -13.00
CA THR A 88 -9.70 3.91 -12.77
C THR A 88 -10.36 2.54 -12.60
N ALA A 89 -9.94 1.54 -13.39
CA ALA A 89 -10.39 0.17 -13.24
C ALA A 89 -9.96 -0.43 -11.89
N GLN A 90 -8.77 -0.09 -11.39
CA GLN A 90 -8.34 -0.53 -10.05
C GLN A 90 -9.18 0.09 -8.93
N VAL A 91 -9.62 1.35 -9.06
CA VAL A 91 -10.58 1.93 -8.11
C VAL A 91 -11.82 1.06 -8.01
N LEU A 92 -12.41 0.71 -9.16
CA LEU A 92 -13.59 -0.17 -9.22
C LEU A 92 -13.32 -1.53 -8.54
N ASP A 93 -12.16 -2.14 -8.82
CA ASP A 93 -11.78 -3.45 -8.24
C ASP A 93 -11.62 -3.40 -6.72
N LEU A 94 -11.29 -2.24 -6.16
CA LEU A 94 -11.13 -2.02 -4.73
C LEU A 94 -12.44 -1.72 -4.00
N LEU A 95 -13.49 -1.31 -4.69
CA LEU A 95 -14.78 -1.00 -4.08
C LEU A 95 -15.54 -2.27 -3.68
N SER A 96 -16.37 -2.16 -2.67
CA SER A 96 -17.28 -3.25 -2.28
C SER A 96 -18.61 -3.13 -3.05
N PRO A 97 -19.39 -4.22 -3.12
CA PRO A 97 -20.66 -4.21 -3.83
C PRO A 97 -21.66 -3.16 -3.34
N THR A 98 -21.52 -2.69 -2.11
CA THR A 98 -22.36 -1.65 -1.51
C THR A 98 -21.92 -0.23 -1.81
N ASP A 99 -20.69 -0.06 -2.35
CA ASP A 99 -20.20 1.24 -2.75
C ASP A 99 -20.80 1.67 -4.08
N GLU A 100 -20.82 2.97 -4.30
CA GLU A 100 -21.28 3.55 -5.54
C GLU A 100 -20.09 4.09 -6.35
N PHE A 101 -20.07 3.82 -7.64
CA PHE A 101 -19.00 4.20 -8.54
C PHE A 101 -19.53 4.88 -9.80
N GLY A 102 -18.89 5.97 -10.20
CA GLY A 102 -19.17 6.69 -11.44
C GLY A 102 -17.90 7.15 -12.12
N VAL A 103 -17.94 7.37 -13.44
CA VAL A 103 -16.82 7.87 -14.23
C VAL A 103 -17.27 8.94 -15.20
N ILE A 104 -16.58 10.07 -15.17
CA ILE A 104 -16.72 11.17 -16.11
C ILE A 104 -15.40 11.35 -16.82
N ALA A 105 -15.39 11.35 -18.14
CA ALA A 105 -14.25 11.75 -18.95
C ALA A 105 -14.46 13.18 -19.44
N VAL A 106 -13.43 14.01 -19.41
CA VAL A 106 -13.51 15.42 -19.79
C VAL A 106 -12.49 15.78 -20.85
N ASP A 107 -12.97 16.47 -21.86
CA ASP A 107 -12.20 17.23 -22.84
C ASP A 107 -12.77 18.67 -22.88
N SER A 108 -13.29 19.10 -24.00
CA SER A 108 -14.01 20.38 -24.14
C SER A 108 -15.40 20.35 -23.45
N ALA A 109 -15.86 19.19 -22.97
CA ALA A 109 -17.11 19.02 -22.23
C ALA A 109 -17.02 17.75 -21.35
N PRO A 110 -17.80 17.68 -20.27
CA PRO A 110 -17.88 16.46 -19.47
C PRO A 110 -18.75 15.39 -20.14
N HIS A 111 -18.22 14.17 -20.24
CA HIS A 111 -18.89 13.01 -20.79
C HIS A 111 -19.07 11.93 -19.71
N VAL A 112 -20.31 11.60 -19.40
CA VAL A 112 -20.62 10.56 -18.43
C VAL A 112 -20.37 9.19 -19.07
N ILE A 113 -19.29 8.53 -18.70
CA ILE A 113 -18.92 7.18 -19.13
C ILE A 113 -19.70 6.13 -18.34
N LEU A 114 -19.71 6.31 -17.01
CA LEU A 114 -20.49 5.49 -16.10
C LEU A 114 -21.33 6.41 -15.19
N LYS A 115 -22.65 6.22 -15.22
CA LYS A 115 -23.52 6.82 -14.22
C LYS A 115 -23.22 6.20 -12.86
N LEU A 116 -23.46 6.95 -11.79
CA LEU A 116 -23.28 6.46 -10.43
C LEU A 116 -24.18 5.23 -10.21
N ALA A 117 -23.56 4.11 -9.88
CA ALA A 117 -24.21 2.84 -9.63
C ALA A 117 -23.42 2.00 -8.64
N SER A 118 -24.04 1.00 -8.02
CA SER A 118 -23.35 0.08 -7.12
C SER A 118 -22.20 -0.64 -7.84
N ALA A 119 -21.07 -0.79 -7.15
CA ALA A 119 -19.92 -1.56 -7.63
C ALA A 119 -20.18 -3.07 -7.49
N ASP A 120 -21.30 -3.55 -8.01
CA ASP A 120 -21.69 -4.95 -7.97
C ASP A 120 -20.81 -5.78 -8.90
N LYS A 121 -20.35 -6.94 -8.41
CA LYS A 121 -19.50 -7.88 -9.17
C LYS A 121 -20.11 -8.29 -10.52
N GLN A 122 -21.44 -8.37 -10.63
CA GLN A 122 -22.11 -8.74 -11.88
C GLN A 122 -21.97 -7.66 -12.97
N GLN A 123 -21.87 -6.40 -12.58
CA GLN A 123 -21.72 -5.26 -13.49
C GLN A 123 -20.26 -4.85 -13.71
N ASN A 124 -19.34 -5.28 -12.83
CA ASN A 124 -17.94 -4.84 -12.85
C ASN A 124 -17.24 -5.17 -14.18
N ALA A 125 -17.52 -6.31 -14.81
CA ALA A 125 -16.92 -6.64 -16.10
C ALA A 125 -17.35 -5.66 -17.21
N VAL A 126 -18.62 -5.26 -17.23
CA VAL A 126 -19.15 -4.29 -18.18
C VAL A 126 -18.59 -2.89 -17.91
N PHE A 127 -18.52 -2.50 -16.64
CA PHE A 127 -17.95 -1.21 -16.22
C PHE A 127 -16.46 -1.13 -16.58
N ARG A 128 -15.71 -2.18 -16.27
CA ARG A 128 -14.30 -2.28 -16.59
C ARG A 128 -14.03 -2.14 -18.10
N ASN A 129 -14.81 -2.82 -18.94
CA ASN A 129 -14.67 -2.70 -20.40
C ASN A 129 -14.95 -1.28 -20.89
N LYS A 130 -15.96 -0.60 -20.36
CA LYS A 130 -16.24 0.80 -20.68
C LYS A 130 -15.11 1.73 -20.27
N ILE A 131 -14.52 1.53 -19.08
CA ILE A 131 -13.40 2.31 -18.58
C ILE A 131 -12.16 2.12 -19.46
N LEU A 132 -11.82 0.86 -19.74
CA LEU A 132 -10.63 0.53 -20.55
C LEU A 132 -10.79 0.96 -22.01
N GLY A 133 -12.01 1.22 -22.47
CA GLY A 133 -12.30 1.74 -23.81
C GLY A 133 -12.28 3.27 -23.95
N ILE A 134 -12.00 4.02 -22.87
CA ILE A 134 -11.93 5.50 -22.97
C ILE A 134 -10.72 5.88 -23.81
N GLN A 135 -10.93 6.75 -24.78
CA GLN A 135 -9.87 7.23 -25.67
C GLN A 135 -9.65 8.73 -25.51
N SER A 136 -8.43 9.17 -25.72
CA SER A 136 -8.14 10.60 -25.86
C SER A 136 -8.82 11.13 -27.15
N MET A 137 -9.52 12.26 -27.04
CA MET A 137 -10.33 12.83 -28.13
C MET A 137 -9.85 14.20 -28.60
N GLY A 138 -8.78 14.73 -27.99
CA GLY A 138 -8.30 16.09 -28.27
C GLY A 138 -9.01 17.17 -27.45
N GLY A 139 -8.63 18.43 -27.64
CA GLY A 139 -9.10 19.55 -26.80
C GLY A 139 -8.32 19.71 -25.50
N GLY A 140 -8.65 20.75 -24.72
CA GLY A 140 -8.15 20.98 -23.38
C GLY A 140 -9.04 20.36 -22.32
N ILE A 141 -8.72 20.54 -21.02
CA ILE A 141 -9.55 20.05 -19.91
C ILE A 141 -10.37 21.20 -19.29
N TYR A 142 -11.69 21.06 -19.28
CA TYR A 142 -12.63 22.00 -18.66
C TYR A 142 -12.94 21.53 -17.22
N VAL A 143 -12.03 21.82 -16.31
CA VAL A 143 -12.08 21.35 -14.91
C VAL A 143 -13.35 21.81 -14.20
N TYR A 144 -13.78 23.07 -14.40
CA TYR A 144 -14.98 23.61 -13.76
C TYR A 144 -16.23 22.82 -14.15
N ASP A 145 -16.45 22.61 -15.46
CA ASP A 145 -17.62 21.90 -15.96
C ASP A 145 -17.62 20.43 -15.53
N ALA A 146 -16.41 19.81 -15.46
CA ALA A 146 -16.25 18.46 -14.96
C ALA A 146 -16.62 18.35 -13.47
N LEU A 147 -16.16 19.28 -12.62
CA LEU A 147 -16.52 19.29 -11.21
C LEU A 147 -18.00 19.58 -10.99
N GLU A 148 -18.62 20.45 -11.80
CA GLU A 148 -20.05 20.71 -11.72
C GLU A 148 -20.88 19.47 -12.08
N ALA A 149 -20.53 18.77 -13.17
CA ALA A 149 -21.18 17.52 -13.55
C ALA A 149 -21.01 16.44 -12.45
N THR A 150 -19.84 16.38 -11.86
CA THR A 150 -19.52 15.47 -10.76
C THR A 150 -20.33 15.78 -9.50
N ALA A 151 -20.45 17.05 -9.14
CA ALA A 151 -21.28 17.49 -8.01
C ALA A 151 -22.74 17.06 -8.19
N ARG A 152 -23.31 17.28 -9.38
CA ARG A 152 -24.68 16.83 -9.72
C ARG A 152 -24.82 15.30 -9.61
N MET A 153 -23.81 14.55 -10.05
CA MET A 153 -23.83 13.08 -9.96
C MET A 153 -23.80 12.62 -8.50
N LEU A 154 -22.91 13.18 -7.65
CA LEU A 154 -22.76 12.81 -6.26
C LEU A 154 -23.90 13.31 -5.34
N GLN A 155 -24.69 14.30 -5.78
CA GLN A 155 -25.93 14.68 -5.08
C GLN A 155 -26.95 13.54 -5.04
N GLN A 156 -26.93 12.65 -6.04
CA GLN A 156 -27.81 11.48 -6.11
C GLN A 156 -27.29 10.28 -5.30
N ALA A 157 -26.05 10.34 -4.80
CA ALA A 157 -25.44 9.27 -4.04
C ALA A 157 -26.16 9.02 -2.72
N LYS A 158 -26.39 7.75 -2.40
CA LYS A 158 -26.96 7.29 -1.12
C LYS A 158 -25.89 7.11 -0.05
N ALA A 159 -24.65 6.95 -0.48
CA ALA A 159 -23.51 6.75 0.42
C ALA A 159 -23.27 7.98 1.30
N ALA A 160 -22.87 7.71 2.55
CA ALA A 160 -22.55 8.77 3.52
C ALA A 160 -21.24 9.49 3.16
N ASN A 161 -20.25 8.74 2.69
CA ASN A 161 -18.97 9.30 2.23
C ASN A 161 -19.02 9.53 0.72
N LYS A 162 -18.69 10.73 0.28
CA LYS A 162 -18.69 11.11 -1.13
C LYS A 162 -17.31 11.64 -1.50
N HIS A 163 -16.72 11.10 -2.56
CA HIS A 163 -15.38 11.44 -2.96
C HIS A 163 -15.22 11.58 -4.47
N VAL A 164 -14.35 12.51 -4.87
CA VAL A 164 -13.94 12.73 -6.25
C VAL A 164 -12.45 12.45 -6.37
N ILE A 165 -12.06 11.69 -7.38
CA ILE A 165 -10.67 11.59 -7.82
C ILE A 165 -10.59 12.32 -9.16
N LEU A 166 -9.97 13.50 -9.17
CA LEU A 166 -9.71 14.28 -10.38
C LEU A 166 -8.32 13.92 -10.90
N PHE A 167 -8.26 13.42 -12.13
CA PHE A 167 -7.02 13.13 -12.83
C PHE A 167 -6.82 14.11 -13.99
N SER A 168 -5.64 14.75 -14.04
CA SER A 168 -5.24 15.66 -15.09
C SER A 168 -3.75 15.54 -15.36
N ASP A 169 -3.32 15.79 -16.61
CA ASP A 169 -1.89 15.81 -16.91
C ASP A 169 -1.23 17.19 -16.67
N ALA A 170 -1.89 18.05 -15.89
CA ALA A 170 -1.39 19.35 -15.43
C ALA A 170 -1.02 20.33 -16.57
N GLN A 171 -1.56 20.11 -17.74
CA GLN A 171 -1.37 20.98 -18.92
C GLN A 171 -2.73 21.19 -19.57
N ASP A 172 -3.00 22.43 -19.99
CA ASP A 172 -4.20 22.83 -20.74
C ASP A 172 -5.51 22.89 -19.93
N SER A 173 -5.47 23.29 -18.65
CA SER A 173 -6.70 23.61 -17.90
C SER A 173 -7.34 24.88 -18.45
N GLU A 174 -8.42 24.66 -19.18
CA GLU A 174 -9.22 25.73 -19.77
C GLU A 174 -10.26 26.24 -18.78
N GLN A 175 -10.45 27.55 -18.77
CA GLN A 175 -11.55 28.24 -18.08
C GLN A 175 -11.84 27.70 -16.67
N PRO A 176 -10.96 27.92 -15.67
CA PRO A 176 -11.14 27.38 -14.33
C PRO A 176 -12.42 27.89 -13.65
N GLY A 177 -13.10 28.88 -14.21
CA GLY A 177 -14.39 29.40 -13.74
C GLY A 177 -14.35 29.80 -12.27
N ASN A 178 -15.50 29.77 -11.61
CA ASN A 178 -15.60 30.00 -10.17
C ASN A 178 -15.45 28.68 -9.38
N TYR A 179 -14.40 27.92 -9.70
CA TYR A 179 -14.16 26.63 -9.04
C TYR A 179 -14.05 26.74 -7.52
N LYS A 180 -13.54 27.84 -6.99
CA LYS A 180 -13.41 28.05 -5.53
C LYS A 180 -14.74 27.97 -4.83
N GLN A 181 -15.76 28.65 -5.38
CA GLN A 181 -17.12 28.60 -4.82
C GLN A 181 -17.77 27.21 -5.03
N LEU A 182 -17.53 26.59 -6.19
CA LEU A 182 -18.05 25.25 -6.49
C LEU A 182 -17.47 24.22 -5.51
N VAL A 183 -16.16 24.18 -5.32
CA VAL A 183 -15.49 23.27 -4.37
C VAL A 183 -15.96 23.52 -2.94
N ALA A 184 -16.13 24.80 -2.52
CA ALA A 184 -16.69 25.11 -1.21
C ALA A 184 -18.14 24.59 -1.04
N ASN A 185 -18.95 24.63 -2.09
CA ASN A 185 -20.30 24.06 -2.09
C ASN A 185 -20.25 22.54 -1.99
N MET A 186 -19.36 21.89 -2.74
CA MET A 186 -19.15 20.44 -2.70
C MET A 186 -18.72 20.00 -1.29
N ARG A 187 -17.80 20.72 -0.66
CA ARG A 187 -17.39 20.44 0.73
C ARG A 187 -18.54 20.56 1.73
N ARG A 188 -19.36 21.59 1.63
CA ARG A 188 -20.58 21.71 2.47
C ARG A 188 -21.56 20.57 2.25
N ALA A 189 -21.58 19.95 1.07
CA ALA A 189 -22.35 18.75 0.77
C ALA A 189 -21.65 17.44 1.19
N GLY A 190 -20.53 17.50 1.91
CA GLY A 190 -19.79 16.34 2.39
C GLY A 190 -18.95 15.64 1.30
N ILE A 191 -18.66 16.32 0.18
CA ILE A 191 -17.87 15.78 -0.92
C ILE A 191 -16.42 16.21 -0.75
N THR A 192 -15.49 15.25 -0.69
CA THR A 192 -14.03 15.48 -0.72
C THR A 192 -13.49 15.33 -2.14
N ILE A 193 -12.36 15.99 -2.44
CA ILE A 193 -11.76 15.97 -3.79
C ILE A 193 -10.27 15.74 -3.67
N SER A 194 -9.80 14.57 -4.10
CA SER A 194 -8.39 14.31 -4.34
C SER A 194 -8.01 14.60 -5.79
N VAL A 195 -6.78 14.99 -6.01
CA VAL A 195 -6.27 15.30 -7.35
C VAL A 195 -5.01 14.49 -7.63
N ILE A 196 -4.95 13.90 -8.81
CA ILE A 196 -3.79 13.19 -9.35
C ILE A 196 -3.31 13.95 -10.57
N GLY A 197 -2.15 14.62 -10.46
CA GLY A 197 -1.51 15.35 -11.55
C GLY A 197 -0.41 14.48 -12.20
N LEU A 198 -0.52 14.26 -13.51
CA LEU A 198 0.56 13.65 -14.29
C LEU A 198 1.50 14.75 -14.77
N GLY A 199 2.62 14.86 -14.11
CA GLY A 199 3.61 15.90 -14.30
C GLY A 199 4.30 16.22 -12.98
N THR A 200 4.79 17.43 -12.87
CA THR A 200 5.49 17.91 -11.68
C THR A 200 4.66 18.96 -10.93
N ASP A 201 5.02 19.22 -9.70
CA ASP A 201 4.41 20.26 -8.86
C ASP A 201 4.74 21.71 -9.33
N LYS A 202 5.47 21.84 -10.45
CA LYS A 202 5.89 23.12 -11.07
C LYS A 202 5.25 23.37 -12.44
N ASP A 203 4.45 22.44 -12.93
CA ASP A 203 3.78 22.58 -14.22
C ASP A 203 2.70 23.68 -14.18
N VAL A 204 2.26 24.14 -15.33
CA VAL A 204 1.42 25.35 -15.49
C VAL A 204 0.19 25.32 -14.61
N ASP A 205 -0.50 24.17 -14.52
CA ASP A 205 -1.75 24.02 -13.78
C ASP A 205 -1.56 23.44 -12.37
N ALA A 206 -0.32 23.20 -11.95
CA ALA A 206 -0.04 22.59 -10.68
C ALA A 206 -0.65 23.36 -9.50
N ASP A 207 -0.62 24.69 -9.52
CA ASP A 207 -1.17 25.52 -8.47
C ASP A 207 -2.70 25.46 -8.41
N LEU A 208 -3.36 25.39 -9.56
CA LEU A 208 -4.81 25.16 -9.63
C LEU A 208 -5.17 23.79 -9.03
N LEU A 209 -4.46 22.75 -9.41
CA LEU A 209 -4.69 21.38 -8.91
C LEU A 209 -4.45 21.28 -7.40
N LYS A 210 -3.39 21.90 -6.89
CA LYS A 210 -3.11 22.01 -5.44
C LYS A 210 -4.22 22.74 -4.69
N ASP A 211 -4.72 23.86 -5.23
CA ASP A 211 -5.78 24.65 -4.61
C ASP A 211 -7.11 23.88 -4.57
N ILE A 212 -7.44 23.14 -5.65
CA ILE A 212 -8.64 22.27 -5.69
C ILE A 212 -8.56 21.17 -4.63
N ALA A 213 -7.45 20.43 -4.55
CA ALA A 213 -7.27 19.37 -3.57
C ALA A 213 -7.32 19.90 -2.14
N LYS A 214 -6.61 21.00 -1.86
CA LYS A 214 -6.59 21.66 -0.55
C LYS A 214 -7.98 22.12 -0.12
N ARG A 215 -8.73 22.79 -0.98
CA ARG A 215 -10.11 23.24 -0.68
C ARG A 215 -11.09 22.08 -0.61
N GLY A 216 -10.83 21.04 -1.40
CA GLY A 216 -11.60 19.79 -1.40
C GLY A 216 -11.32 18.89 -0.21
N GLU A 217 -10.36 19.25 0.67
CA GLU A 217 -9.91 18.44 1.81
C GLU A 217 -9.57 17.00 1.42
N GLY A 218 -9.01 16.83 0.22
CA GLY A 218 -8.49 15.56 -0.29
C GLY A 218 -6.97 15.57 -0.41
N ASN A 219 -6.44 14.55 -1.03
CA ASN A 219 -5.01 14.41 -1.26
C ASN A 219 -4.60 15.03 -2.59
N ILE A 220 -3.33 15.42 -2.70
CA ILE A 220 -2.70 15.81 -3.96
C ILE A 220 -1.52 14.91 -4.24
N TYR A 221 -1.47 14.37 -5.43
CA TYR A 221 -0.38 13.53 -5.92
C TYR A 221 0.14 14.09 -7.23
N PHE A 222 1.46 14.17 -7.37
CA PHE A 222 2.11 14.45 -8.64
C PHE A 222 3.05 13.31 -9.00
N THR A 223 3.07 12.93 -10.26
CA THR A 223 4.04 11.97 -10.78
C THR A 223 4.40 12.31 -12.22
N ASP A 224 5.70 12.36 -12.51
CA ASP A 224 6.25 12.45 -13.86
C ASP A 224 6.40 11.06 -14.53
N ARG A 225 6.01 9.99 -13.80
CA ARG A 225 6.09 8.60 -14.24
C ARG A 225 4.71 8.01 -14.46
N PRO A 226 4.22 7.96 -15.70
CA PRO A 226 2.88 7.45 -15.99
C PRO A 226 2.63 6.02 -15.45
N THR A 227 3.67 5.20 -15.33
CA THR A 227 3.56 3.83 -14.79
C THR A 227 3.16 3.76 -13.31
N GLU A 228 3.27 4.87 -12.57
CA GLU A 228 2.81 4.96 -11.18
C GLU A 228 1.32 5.29 -11.04
N ILE A 229 0.67 5.74 -12.11
CA ILE A 229 -0.73 6.18 -12.09
C ILE A 229 -1.66 5.13 -11.45
N PRO A 230 -1.67 3.86 -11.86
CA PRO A 230 -2.59 2.89 -11.26
C PRO A 230 -2.38 2.72 -9.76
N ARG A 231 -1.11 2.74 -9.30
CA ARG A 231 -0.78 2.65 -7.87
C ARG A 231 -1.31 3.85 -7.08
N ILE A 232 -1.20 5.07 -7.64
CA ILE A 232 -1.68 6.29 -6.98
C ILE A 232 -3.21 6.29 -6.85
N PHE A 233 -3.93 5.84 -7.88
CA PHE A 233 -5.39 5.66 -7.80
C PHE A 233 -5.78 4.68 -6.69
N ALA A 234 -5.08 3.55 -6.60
CA ALA A 234 -5.32 2.58 -5.53
C ALA A 234 -5.02 3.17 -4.16
N GLN A 235 -3.91 3.90 -4.02
CA GLN A 235 -3.52 4.57 -2.77
C GLN A 235 -4.60 5.53 -2.27
N ASP A 236 -5.12 6.40 -3.14
CA ASP A 236 -6.17 7.35 -2.78
C ASP A 236 -7.48 6.63 -2.42
N THR A 237 -7.83 5.59 -3.17
CA THR A 237 -9.00 4.76 -2.89
C THR A 237 -8.91 4.10 -1.51
N PHE A 238 -7.74 3.60 -1.12
CA PHE A 238 -7.54 3.06 0.23
C PHE A 238 -7.67 4.12 1.30
N ALA A 239 -7.14 5.32 1.07
CA ALA A 239 -7.23 6.42 2.02
C ALA A 239 -8.69 6.86 2.28
N VAL A 240 -9.54 6.78 1.28
CA VAL A 240 -10.92 7.33 1.33
C VAL A 240 -11.97 6.26 1.56
N ALA A 241 -11.93 5.17 0.77
CA ALA A 241 -12.98 4.16 0.76
C ALA A 241 -12.70 2.99 1.70
N ARG A 242 -11.46 2.86 2.17
CA ARG A 242 -10.99 1.76 2.99
C ARG A 242 -10.33 2.29 4.24
N ASN A 243 -11.01 2.22 5.35
CA ASN A 243 -10.37 2.48 6.64
C ASN A 243 -9.53 1.27 7.05
N THR A 244 -8.39 1.08 6.36
CA THR A 244 -7.40 0.05 6.71
C THR A 244 -6.45 0.51 7.80
N PHE A 245 -6.58 1.73 8.29
CA PHE A 245 -5.93 2.22 9.50
C PHE A 245 -6.97 2.31 10.62
N ILE A 246 -6.92 1.37 11.55
CA ILE A 246 -7.83 1.32 12.70
C ILE A 246 -7.39 2.37 13.71
N LYS A 247 -8.28 3.29 14.07
CA LYS A 247 -8.03 4.42 15.00
C LYS A 247 -8.76 4.19 16.33
N GLU A 248 -8.62 3.02 16.88
CA GLU A 248 -9.25 2.62 18.13
C GLU A 248 -8.20 2.04 19.09
N ALA A 249 -8.27 2.40 20.35
CA ALA A 249 -7.36 1.86 21.37
C ALA A 249 -7.52 0.33 21.44
N THR A 250 -6.52 -0.39 20.99
CA THR A 250 -6.55 -1.83 20.78
C THR A 250 -5.55 -2.53 21.68
N ALA A 251 -6.01 -3.49 22.48
CA ALA A 251 -5.15 -4.34 23.26
C ALA A 251 -4.41 -5.33 22.35
N LEU A 252 -3.23 -5.77 22.81
CA LEU A 252 -2.36 -6.68 22.07
C LEU A 252 -2.25 -8.02 22.76
N GLU A 253 -2.10 -9.07 21.97
CA GLU A 253 -1.84 -10.44 22.43
C GLU A 253 -0.51 -10.94 21.84
N ILE A 254 0.42 -11.31 22.71
CA ILE A 254 1.69 -11.92 22.32
C ILE A 254 1.44 -13.39 21.97
N THR A 255 2.01 -13.85 20.87
CA THR A 255 1.98 -15.25 20.48
C THR A 255 3.30 -15.95 20.81
N GLY A 256 3.28 -17.27 20.79
CA GLY A 256 4.49 -18.07 21.01
C GLY A 256 5.60 -17.84 19.99
N ALA A 257 5.25 -17.36 18.76
CA ALA A 257 6.24 -17.09 17.73
C ALA A 257 7.20 -15.93 18.09
N LEU A 258 6.81 -15.02 18.99
CA LEU A 258 7.68 -13.93 19.41
C LEU A 258 8.99 -14.43 20.06
N SER A 259 8.97 -15.59 20.71
CA SER A 259 10.16 -16.19 21.32
C SER A 259 11.28 -16.51 20.32
N THR A 260 10.93 -16.74 19.04
CA THR A 260 11.90 -17.00 17.97
C THR A 260 12.74 -15.77 17.61
N LEU A 261 12.35 -14.58 18.07
CA LEU A 261 13.13 -13.35 17.95
C LEU A 261 14.20 -13.19 19.04
N GLY A 262 14.39 -14.20 19.89
CA GLY A 262 15.33 -14.15 21.01
C GLY A 262 14.79 -13.38 22.23
N VAL A 263 13.49 -13.16 22.31
CA VAL A 263 12.85 -12.48 23.45
C VAL A 263 12.89 -13.39 24.67
N THR A 264 13.59 -12.96 25.69
CA THR A 264 13.70 -13.68 26.98
C THR A 264 12.82 -13.10 28.08
N SER A 265 12.35 -11.86 27.89
CA SER A 265 11.51 -11.14 28.86
C SER A 265 10.02 -11.38 28.61
N GLN A 266 9.23 -11.41 29.69
CA GLN A 266 7.78 -11.44 29.58
C GLN A 266 7.25 -10.02 29.36
N TRP A 267 7.19 -9.58 28.12
CA TRP A 267 6.62 -8.29 27.77
C TRP A 267 5.10 -8.25 28.04
N LYS A 268 4.66 -7.09 28.48
CA LYS A 268 3.23 -6.77 28.62
C LYS A 268 2.97 -5.48 27.88
N PRO A 269 2.78 -5.55 26.54
CA PRO A 269 2.58 -4.37 25.74
C PRO A 269 1.29 -3.66 26.17
N PRO A 270 1.30 -2.33 26.25
CA PRO A 270 0.08 -1.55 26.43
C PRO A 270 -0.76 -1.55 25.14
N THR A 271 -1.88 -0.83 25.18
CA THR A 271 -2.72 -0.63 23.99
C THR A 271 -2.02 0.23 22.94
N LEU A 272 -2.32 -0.04 21.67
CA LEU A 272 -2.06 0.85 20.55
C LEU A 272 -3.30 1.70 20.27
N ASP A 273 -3.12 2.98 19.95
CA ASP A 273 -4.23 3.85 19.54
C ASP A 273 -4.50 3.79 18.02
N GLY A 274 -3.63 3.14 17.27
CA GLY A 274 -3.87 2.85 15.86
C GLY A 274 -2.89 1.86 15.23
N TYR A 275 -3.41 1.09 14.27
CA TYR A 275 -2.62 0.12 13.50
C TYR A 275 -3.17 -0.06 12.08
N ASN A 276 -2.31 -0.49 11.16
CA ASN A 276 -2.72 -0.84 9.80
C ASN A 276 -3.30 -2.25 9.76
N LEU A 277 -4.54 -2.38 9.35
CA LEU A 277 -5.20 -3.67 9.14
C LEU A 277 -4.55 -4.39 7.96
N THR A 278 -3.92 -5.50 8.27
CA THR A 278 -3.25 -6.39 7.32
C THR A 278 -3.58 -7.83 7.64
N TYR A 279 -3.23 -8.74 6.74
CA TYR A 279 -3.50 -10.16 6.90
C TYR A 279 -2.21 -10.95 6.82
N LYS A 280 -2.11 -12.00 7.64
CA LYS A 280 -0.96 -12.89 7.64
C LYS A 280 -0.80 -13.56 6.26
N ARG A 281 0.40 -13.55 5.70
CA ARG A 281 0.76 -14.41 4.56
C ARG A 281 1.04 -15.84 5.02
N ASP A 282 0.85 -16.79 4.09
CA ASP A 282 1.23 -18.18 4.35
C ASP A 282 2.73 -18.23 4.71
N HIS A 283 3.06 -19.10 5.67
CA HIS A 283 4.41 -19.28 6.21
C HIS A 283 4.99 -18.11 7.02
N ALA A 284 4.35 -16.95 7.09
CA ALA A 284 4.80 -15.87 7.96
C ALA A 284 4.59 -16.22 9.44
N SER A 285 5.54 -15.85 10.28
CA SER A 285 5.42 -15.89 11.72
C SER A 285 4.73 -14.64 12.25
N VAL A 286 3.83 -14.78 13.20
CA VAL A 286 3.13 -13.64 13.82
C VAL A 286 3.50 -13.61 15.28
N GLY A 287 4.18 -12.56 15.72
CA GLY A 287 4.63 -12.38 17.11
C GLY A 287 3.61 -11.70 18.02
N MET A 288 2.78 -10.82 17.46
CA MET A 288 1.68 -10.15 18.16
C MET A 288 0.46 -10.04 17.26
N VAL A 289 -0.73 -10.12 17.85
CA VAL A 289 -2.02 -9.87 17.17
C VAL A 289 -2.83 -8.84 17.94
N SER A 290 -3.73 -8.15 17.23
CA SER A 290 -4.74 -7.29 17.85
C SER A 290 -5.79 -8.14 18.60
N ARG A 291 -6.29 -7.64 19.75
CA ARG A 291 -7.38 -8.26 20.51
C ARG A 291 -8.71 -7.59 20.19
N ASP A 292 -9.02 -7.53 18.92
CA ASP A 292 -10.29 -7.05 18.38
C ASP A 292 -10.90 -8.12 17.46
N GLU A 293 -11.96 -7.76 16.75
CA GLU A 293 -12.66 -8.65 15.81
C GLU A 293 -11.78 -9.11 14.64
N TYR A 294 -10.74 -8.34 14.28
CA TYR A 294 -9.87 -8.64 13.15
C TYR A 294 -8.77 -9.65 13.47
N ARG A 295 -8.31 -9.70 14.74
CA ARG A 295 -7.14 -10.49 15.15
C ARG A 295 -5.97 -10.32 14.17
N ALA A 296 -5.76 -9.08 13.75
CA ALA A 296 -4.78 -8.73 12.74
C ALA A 296 -3.34 -8.89 13.25
N PRO A 297 -2.39 -9.28 12.39
CA PRO A 297 -0.99 -9.32 12.76
C PRO A 297 -0.46 -7.91 13.03
N VAL A 298 -0.06 -7.66 14.29
CA VAL A 298 0.57 -6.40 14.70
C VAL A 298 2.09 -6.52 14.58
N VAL A 299 2.65 -7.68 14.92
CA VAL A 299 4.04 -8.02 14.62
C VAL A 299 4.05 -9.27 13.77
N ALA A 300 4.63 -9.18 12.60
CA ALA A 300 4.83 -10.32 11.71
C ALA A 300 6.25 -10.28 11.13
N PHE A 301 6.80 -11.45 10.86
CA PHE A 301 8.14 -11.57 10.34
C PHE A 301 8.34 -12.88 9.58
N TRP A 302 9.23 -12.84 8.61
CA TRP A 302 9.66 -14.00 7.84
C TRP A 302 10.99 -13.77 7.15
N GLN A 303 11.50 -14.78 6.50
CA GLN A 303 12.61 -14.66 5.55
C GLN A 303 12.04 -14.40 4.16
N ALA A 304 12.58 -13.40 3.47
CA ALA A 304 12.26 -13.05 2.10
C ALA A 304 13.55 -13.15 1.25
N GLY A 305 13.62 -14.15 0.37
CA GLY A 305 14.87 -14.45 -0.33
C GLY A 305 16.03 -14.71 0.66
N ASN A 306 17.14 -14.02 0.48
CA ASN A 306 18.31 -14.11 1.35
C ASN A 306 18.20 -13.23 2.62
N GLY A 307 17.25 -12.28 2.65
CA GLY A 307 17.07 -11.33 3.74
C GLY A 307 15.93 -11.66 4.68
N ARG A 308 15.71 -10.78 5.64
CA ARG A 308 14.68 -10.91 6.67
C ARG A 308 13.81 -9.67 6.70
N VAL A 309 12.51 -9.86 6.83
CA VAL A 309 11.54 -8.78 6.90
C VAL A 309 10.71 -8.88 8.16
N ALA A 310 10.69 -7.79 8.94
CA ALA A 310 9.83 -7.63 10.10
C ALA A 310 8.84 -6.49 9.86
N CYS A 311 7.60 -6.70 10.24
CA CYS A 311 6.54 -5.70 10.24
C CYS A 311 6.06 -5.44 11.66
N PHE A 312 5.91 -4.16 11.99
CA PHE A 312 5.11 -3.68 13.10
C PHE A 312 4.02 -2.79 12.52
N THR A 313 2.78 -3.25 12.51
CA THR A 313 1.68 -2.54 11.85
C THR A 313 1.12 -1.38 12.67
N GLY A 314 1.52 -1.23 13.95
CA GLY A 314 1.24 -0.07 14.77
C GLY A 314 2.11 1.13 14.38
N GLU A 315 1.67 2.32 14.75
CA GLU A 315 2.48 3.54 14.64
C GLU A 315 3.59 3.52 15.69
N ALA A 316 4.83 3.69 15.25
CA ALA A 316 5.99 3.61 16.15
C ALA A 316 6.15 4.88 17.00
N ASP A 317 5.88 6.03 16.39
CA ASP A 317 5.95 7.36 17.00
C ASP A 317 4.93 8.26 16.31
N GLY A 318 4.16 8.99 17.06
CA GLY A 318 3.11 9.86 16.53
C GLY A 318 1.81 9.77 17.32
N THR A 319 0.75 10.33 16.72
CA THR A 319 -0.56 10.50 17.39
C THR A 319 -1.20 9.18 17.82
N TYR A 320 -1.01 8.12 17.03
CA TYR A 320 -1.66 6.82 17.23
C TYR A 320 -0.76 5.78 17.87
N ALA A 321 0.45 6.13 18.24
CA ALA A 321 1.32 5.26 19.04
C ALA A 321 0.77 5.09 20.46
N GLY A 322 0.10 6.11 20.99
CA GLY A 322 -0.57 6.08 22.28
C GLY A 322 0.34 5.67 23.43
N ALA A 323 -0.19 4.86 24.34
CA ALA A 323 0.56 4.34 25.48
C ALA A 323 1.77 3.48 25.08
N PHE A 324 1.79 2.93 23.86
CA PHE A 324 2.87 2.08 23.38
C PHE A 324 4.20 2.85 23.23
N SER A 325 4.16 4.12 22.82
CA SER A 325 5.36 4.96 22.70
C SER A 325 6.00 5.28 24.06
N GLN A 326 5.21 5.24 25.13
CA GLN A 326 5.66 5.49 26.51
C GLN A 326 5.97 4.20 27.28
N TRP A 327 5.86 3.06 26.63
CA TRP A 327 6.13 1.76 27.24
C TRP A 327 7.63 1.61 27.54
N LYS A 328 7.94 1.24 28.77
CA LYS A 328 9.31 1.14 29.26
C LYS A 328 10.19 0.22 28.41
N GLU A 329 9.59 -0.84 27.89
CA GLU A 329 10.27 -1.86 27.06
C GLU A 329 10.18 -1.55 25.56
N ALA A 330 9.61 -0.42 25.13
CA ALA A 330 9.46 -0.07 23.71
C ALA A 330 10.81 -0.06 22.97
N GLY A 331 11.86 0.48 23.61
CA GLY A 331 13.21 0.49 23.05
C GLY A 331 13.74 -0.92 22.80
N ASP A 332 13.59 -1.81 23.77
CA ASP A 332 14.02 -3.22 23.64
C ASP A 332 13.18 -3.97 22.60
N PHE A 333 11.90 -3.65 22.52
CA PHE A 333 11.01 -4.20 21.51
C PHE A 333 11.48 -3.86 20.09
N TYR A 334 11.66 -2.57 19.77
CA TYR A 334 12.11 -2.17 18.43
C TYR A 334 13.54 -2.65 18.14
N ALA A 335 14.42 -2.59 19.12
CA ALA A 335 15.79 -3.11 18.96
C ALA A 335 15.79 -4.62 18.68
N THR A 336 14.87 -5.38 19.25
CA THR A 336 14.76 -6.82 19.00
C THR A 336 14.31 -7.10 17.57
N LEU A 337 13.27 -6.39 17.08
CA LEU A 337 12.83 -6.51 15.68
C LEU A 337 13.93 -6.12 14.70
N ALA A 338 14.61 -5.00 14.97
CA ALA A 338 15.68 -4.50 14.12
C ALA A 338 16.89 -5.46 14.10
N ARG A 339 17.32 -5.96 15.26
CA ARG A 339 18.42 -6.94 15.34
C ARG A 339 18.07 -8.23 14.61
N TRP A 340 16.85 -8.72 14.77
CA TRP A 340 16.44 -9.91 14.07
C TRP A 340 16.40 -9.68 12.55
N ALA A 341 15.87 -8.55 12.08
CA ALA A 341 15.86 -8.19 10.66
C ALA A 341 17.27 -8.02 10.10
N ALA A 342 18.15 -7.33 10.84
CA ALA A 342 19.55 -7.16 10.44
C ALA A 342 20.33 -8.48 10.32
N GLY A 343 19.80 -9.53 10.91
CA GLY A 343 20.52 -10.80 11.07
C GLY A 343 21.52 -10.73 12.21
N GLU A 344 21.62 -11.79 12.99
CA GLU A 344 22.78 -11.95 13.85
C GLU A 344 24.01 -12.00 12.94
N ARG A 345 25.11 -11.40 13.36
CA ARG A 345 26.40 -11.75 12.78
C ARG A 345 26.53 -13.26 12.97
N SER A 346 26.38 -13.98 11.86
CA SER A 346 26.43 -15.42 11.85
C SER A 346 27.66 -15.87 12.64
N PRO A 347 27.57 -16.85 13.53
CA PRO A 347 28.77 -17.49 14.07
C PRO A 347 29.60 -18.19 12.99
N LEU A 348 29.10 -18.17 11.75
CA LEU A 348 29.84 -18.65 10.59
C LEU A 348 31.07 -17.76 10.35
N PRO A 349 32.17 -18.33 9.90
CA PRO A 349 33.34 -17.56 9.48
C PRO A 349 32.97 -16.44 8.52
N ASP A 350 33.74 -15.34 8.55
CA ASP A 350 33.55 -14.21 7.64
C ASP A 350 33.34 -14.66 6.20
N LYS A 351 32.41 -14.00 5.50
CA LYS A 351 32.06 -14.27 4.10
C LYS A 351 31.35 -15.62 3.83
N MET A 352 30.72 -16.20 4.83
CA MET A 352 29.77 -17.28 4.68
C MET A 352 28.34 -16.80 4.96
N LEU A 353 27.38 -17.27 4.17
CA LEU A 353 25.97 -17.01 4.35
C LEU A 353 25.21 -18.33 4.39
N LEU A 354 24.41 -18.52 5.44
CA LEU A 354 23.45 -19.63 5.52
C LEU A 354 22.08 -19.10 5.16
N THR A 355 21.43 -19.70 4.15
CA THR A 355 20.05 -19.43 3.80
C THR A 355 19.18 -20.64 4.03
N GLN A 356 17.90 -20.42 4.34
CA GLN A 356 16.93 -21.49 4.44
C GLN A 356 15.68 -21.11 3.63
N GLU A 357 15.13 -22.08 2.95
CA GLU A 357 13.90 -21.94 2.18
C GLU A 357 13.01 -23.14 2.43
N VAL A 358 11.71 -22.91 2.59
CA VAL A 358 10.73 -24.00 2.72
C VAL A 358 9.97 -24.12 1.41
N ARG A 359 10.13 -25.25 0.71
CA ARG A 359 9.39 -25.60 -0.49
C ARG A 359 8.64 -26.90 -0.25
N GLU A 360 7.33 -26.92 -0.49
CA GLU A 360 6.48 -28.11 -0.36
C GLU A 360 6.61 -28.82 1.01
N GLY A 361 6.80 -28.05 2.09
CA GLY A 361 6.98 -28.59 3.45
C GLY A 361 8.38 -29.12 3.75
N VAL A 362 9.32 -29.04 2.81
CA VAL A 362 10.74 -29.38 3.00
C VAL A 362 11.56 -28.12 3.21
N CYS A 363 12.34 -28.08 4.30
CA CYS A 363 13.26 -27.00 4.55
C CYS A 363 14.61 -27.27 3.85
N PHE A 364 14.95 -26.43 2.90
CA PHE A 364 16.24 -26.44 2.23
C PHE A 364 17.16 -25.43 2.95
N VAL A 365 18.26 -25.94 3.45
CA VAL A 365 19.30 -25.11 4.07
C VAL A 365 20.49 -25.08 3.12
N GLN A 366 20.88 -23.87 2.71
CA GLN A 366 21.99 -23.68 1.77
C GLN A 366 23.08 -22.83 2.43
N LEU A 367 24.31 -23.29 2.33
CA LEU A 367 25.49 -22.56 2.75
C LEU A 367 26.14 -21.94 1.52
N HIS A 368 26.15 -20.61 1.46
CA HIS A 368 26.79 -19.86 0.39
C HIS A 368 28.18 -19.43 0.83
N LEU A 369 29.14 -19.59 -0.07
CA LEU A 369 30.52 -19.17 0.11
C LEU A 369 30.80 -17.98 -0.79
N ASP A 370 31.60 -17.03 -0.29
CA ASP A 370 32.07 -15.93 -1.12
C ASP A 370 32.89 -16.50 -2.30
N PRO A 371 32.58 -16.13 -3.56
CA PRO A 371 33.33 -16.59 -4.74
C PRO A 371 34.84 -16.29 -4.65
N ASP A 372 35.23 -15.21 -3.98
CA ASP A 372 36.64 -14.83 -3.77
C ASP A 372 37.39 -15.83 -2.88
N ARG A 373 36.66 -16.71 -2.17
CA ARG A 373 37.20 -17.77 -1.32
C ARG A 373 37.14 -19.15 -1.95
N ALA A 374 36.84 -19.27 -3.23
CA ALA A 374 36.67 -20.54 -3.92
C ALA A 374 37.94 -21.46 -3.91
N GLY A 375 39.07 -20.94 -3.56
CA GLY A 375 40.33 -21.71 -3.40
C GLY A 375 40.70 -22.08 -1.98
N GLU A 376 39.95 -21.60 -0.96
CA GLU A 376 40.23 -21.90 0.44
C GLU A 376 39.69 -23.29 0.82
N LYS A 377 40.51 -24.09 1.48
CA LYS A 377 40.07 -25.33 2.09
C LYS A 377 39.34 -25.01 3.38
N PHE A 378 38.03 -25.29 3.43
CA PHE A 378 37.31 -25.29 4.67
C PHE A 378 37.81 -26.45 5.53
N THR A 379 38.44 -26.16 6.64
CA THR A 379 39.00 -27.17 7.52
C THR A 379 37.96 -27.85 8.39
N GLN A 380 36.74 -27.30 8.46
CA GLN A 380 35.62 -27.90 9.21
C GLN A 380 34.29 -27.56 8.51
N ALA A 381 33.65 -28.58 7.91
CA ALA A 381 32.24 -28.50 7.60
C ALA A 381 31.40 -28.47 8.90
N PRO A 382 30.26 -27.79 8.96
CA PRO A 382 29.42 -27.84 10.15
C PRO A 382 28.97 -29.29 10.41
N GLU A 383 29.37 -29.83 11.54
CA GLU A 383 29.06 -31.22 11.90
C GLU A 383 27.59 -31.38 12.30
N LEU A 384 26.93 -30.29 12.65
CA LEU A 384 25.61 -30.34 13.27
C LEU A 384 24.74 -29.13 12.86
N ILE A 385 23.50 -29.42 12.46
CA ILE A 385 22.44 -28.42 12.31
C ILE A 385 21.43 -28.59 13.44
N VAL A 386 21.13 -27.51 14.15
CA VAL A 386 20.08 -27.47 15.16
C VAL A 386 18.83 -26.84 14.52
N LEU A 387 17.79 -27.64 14.35
CA LEU A 387 16.49 -27.19 13.89
C LEU A 387 15.61 -26.91 15.10
N ARG A 388 15.06 -25.69 15.19
CA ARG A 388 14.12 -25.32 16.25
C ARG A 388 12.73 -25.15 15.65
N ASN A 389 11.76 -25.92 16.12
CA ASN A 389 10.36 -25.77 15.67
C ASN A 389 9.66 -24.58 16.34
N GLN A 390 8.43 -24.26 15.91
CA GLN A 390 7.63 -23.15 16.46
C GLN A 390 7.30 -23.31 17.97
N ALA A 391 7.39 -24.51 18.51
CA ALA A 391 7.19 -24.80 19.93
C ALA A 391 8.51 -24.69 20.76
N GLY A 392 9.62 -24.30 20.13
CA GLY A 392 10.92 -24.17 20.78
C GLY A 392 11.68 -25.49 20.99
N GLN A 393 11.17 -26.61 20.44
CA GLN A 393 11.84 -27.90 20.51
C GLN A 393 13.00 -27.95 19.53
N GLU A 394 14.16 -28.41 19.97
CA GLU A 394 15.36 -28.53 19.17
C GLU A 394 15.54 -29.96 18.64
N GLU A 395 15.76 -30.09 17.36
CA GLU A 395 16.20 -31.32 16.70
C GLU A 395 17.60 -31.10 16.14
N ARG A 396 18.52 -32.01 16.48
CA ARG A 396 19.90 -31.94 15.99
C ARG A 396 20.09 -32.96 14.87
N LYS A 397 20.56 -32.49 13.71
CA LYS A 397 20.88 -33.35 12.56
C LYS A 397 22.33 -33.21 12.20
N SER A 398 23.05 -34.32 12.06
CA SER A 398 24.40 -34.32 11.48
C SER A 398 24.32 -34.02 9.99
N VAL A 399 25.24 -33.20 9.51
CA VAL A 399 25.45 -32.93 8.08
C VAL A 399 26.48 -33.92 7.60
N GLY A 400 26.08 -34.80 6.70
CA GLY A 400 26.95 -35.79 6.08
C GLY A 400 27.59 -35.27 4.78
#